data_01def15a73648307cd68e6b6d0d8bbd8
#
_entry.id   01def15a73648307cd68e6b6d0d8bbd8
#
_cell.length_a   1.000
_cell.length_b   1.000
_cell.length_c   1.000
_cell.angle_alpha   90.00
_cell.angle_beta   90.00
_cell.angle_gamma   90.00
#
_symmetry.space_group_name_H-M   'P 1'
#
loop_
_entity.id
_entity.type
_entity.pdbx_description
1 polymer ?
#
loop_
_entity_poly.entity_id
_entity_poly.type
_entity_poly.pdbx_seq_one_letter_code
_entity_poly.pdbx_strand_id
1 'polypeptide(L)'
;MRRFWDERAREDAFFFVDDRLTYRRPDLDSFWRGGEEALEILLGACGTALTGEDEVVEIGCGAGRMTRALAGRVRSVRALDVSSEMLDVARRMNPQLTNVDWLHGDGTTLAPVPGESADACVSHVVFQHIPDPEITLGYVREIGRVLRPGGWAAFQVSNDPGIHRPREEPRRAWGRRPRGRSHPAWLGAAVELESLRAAAADGRMAVERVTGEGTQFCLVLTRRTEAAADR
;
A
#
# COMPACT_ATOMS: atom_id res chain seq x y z
N MET A 1 8.22 12.02 4.13
CA MET A 1 7.30 10.86 4.39
C MET A 1 7.70 10.10 5.66
N ARG A 2 8.88 9.45 5.70
CA ARG A 2 9.37 8.62 6.80
C ARG A 2 9.19 9.26 8.18
N ARG A 3 9.81 10.43 8.43
CA ARG A 3 9.73 11.13 9.72
C ARG A 3 8.28 11.39 10.17
N PHE A 4 7.39 11.72 9.24
CA PHE A 4 5.97 11.93 9.55
C PHE A 4 5.33 10.66 10.09
N TRP A 5 5.52 9.51 9.43
CA TRP A 5 4.93 8.23 9.85
C TRP A 5 5.57 7.69 11.12
N ASP A 6 6.89 7.90 11.34
CA ASP A 6 7.54 7.57 12.62
C ASP A 6 6.92 8.36 13.78
N GLU A 7 6.67 9.66 13.60
CA GLU A 7 6.00 10.49 14.61
C GLU A 7 4.56 10.01 14.88
N ARG A 8 3.83 9.60 13.85
CA ARG A 8 2.46 9.06 13.98
C ARG A 8 2.45 7.71 14.67
N ALA A 9 3.39 6.85 14.37
CA ALA A 9 3.54 5.56 15.04
C ALA A 9 3.77 5.71 16.55
N ARG A 10 4.65 6.65 16.94
CA ARG A 10 4.91 6.95 18.37
C ARG A 10 3.70 7.59 19.06
N GLU A 11 2.90 8.37 18.33
CA GLU A 11 1.72 9.04 18.88
C GLU A 11 0.57 8.04 19.11
N ASP A 12 0.17 7.30 18.08
CA ASP A 12 -0.86 6.25 18.10
C ASP A 12 -0.88 5.47 16.77
N ALA A 13 -0.06 4.44 16.65
CA ALA A 13 0.08 3.66 15.42
C ALA A 13 -1.26 3.14 14.87
N PHE A 14 -2.14 2.65 15.76
CA PHE A 14 -3.40 2.04 15.36
C PHE A 14 -4.39 3.06 14.79
N PHE A 15 -4.52 4.22 15.44
CA PHE A 15 -5.39 5.30 14.96
C PHE A 15 -4.91 5.86 13.61
N PHE A 16 -3.60 5.99 13.41
CA PHE A 16 -3.08 6.53 12.15
C PHE A 16 -3.06 5.52 11.00
N VAL A 17 -3.18 4.22 11.29
CA VAL A 17 -3.43 3.17 10.30
C VAL A 17 -4.92 3.02 10.01
N ASP A 18 -5.79 3.21 11.01
CA ASP A 18 -7.24 3.17 10.86
C ASP A 18 -7.90 4.27 11.71
N ASP A 19 -8.20 5.41 11.11
CA ASP A 19 -8.73 6.59 11.80
C ASP A 19 -10.22 6.47 12.20
N ARG A 20 -10.85 5.33 11.93
CA ARG A 20 -12.16 4.95 12.46
C ARG A 20 -12.09 4.53 13.94
N LEU A 21 -10.89 4.14 14.40
CA LEU A 21 -10.66 3.76 15.79
C LEU A 21 -10.65 4.96 16.74
N THR A 22 -10.88 4.70 18.03
CA THR A 22 -10.78 5.74 19.06
C THR A 22 -9.31 6.06 19.33
N TYR A 23 -8.95 7.33 19.18
CA TYR A 23 -7.60 7.83 19.44
C TYR A 23 -7.11 7.49 20.85
N ARG A 24 -5.92 6.89 20.96
CA ARG A 24 -5.27 6.41 22.19
C ARG A 24 -6.06 5.38 23.01
N ARG A 25 -7.11 4.81 22.42
CA ARG A 25 -7.89 3.72 23.00
C ARG A 25 -8.40 2.81 21.87
N PRO A 26 -7.49 2.21 21.07
CA PRO A 26 -7.92 1.38 19.96
C PRO A 26 -8.58 0.10 20.47
N ASP A 27 -9.70 -0.27 19.86
CA ASP A 27 -10.23 -1.61 19.91
C ASP A 27 -9.43 -2.49 18.96
N LEU A 28 -8.55 -3.33 19.50
CA LEU A 28 -7.65 -4.17 18.72
C LEU A 28 -8.41 -5.25 17.93
N ASP A 29 -9.51 -5.77 18.44
CA ASP A 29 -10.30 -6.76 17.70
C ASP A 29 -10.93 -6.12 16.46
N SER A 30 -11.43 -4.89 16.57
CA SER A 30 -11.91 -4.10 15.43
C SER A 30 -10.79 -3.75 14.47
N PHE A 31 -9.58 -3.46 14.96
CA PHE A 31 -8.41 -3.19 14.12
C PHE A 31 -8.07 -4.38 13.23
N TRP A 32 -7.99 -5.59 13.81
CA TRP A 32 -7.65 -6.80 13.07
C TRP A 32 -8.75 -7.20 12.08
N ARG A 33 -10.03 -7.17 12.50
CA ARG A 33 -11.17 -7.39 11.60
C ARG A 33 -11.14 -6.43 10.41
N GLY A 34 -10.87 -5.14 10.68
CA GLY A 34 -10.74 -4.14 9.61
C GLY A 34 -9.62 -4.46 8.60
N GLY A 35 -8.60 -5.22 9.00
CA GLY A 35 -7.57 -5.72 8.09
C GLY A 35 -8.08 -6.83 7.16
N GLU A 36 -8.84 -7.77 7.73
CA GLU A 36 -9.49 -8.83 6.96
C GLU A 36 -10.51 -8.26 5.96
N GLU A 37 -11.37 -7.35 6.42
CA GLU A 37 -12.35 -6.66 5.58
C GLU A 37 -11.69 -5.87 4.43
N ALA A 38 -10.59 -5.16 4.72
CA ALA A 38 -9.86 -4.40 3.72
C ALA A 38 -9.27 -5.31 2.63
N LEU A 39 -8.72 -6.46 3.03
CA LEU A 39 -8.20 -7.45 2.09
C LEU A 39 -9.31 -8.05 1.22
N GLU A 40 -10.45 -8.42 1.81
CA GLU A 40 -11.61 -8.94 1.05
C GLU A 40 -12.15 -7.92 0.05
N ILE A 41 -12.28 -6.66 0.47
CA ILE A 41 -12.73 -5.58 -0.41
C ILE A 41 -11.76 -5.41 -1.59
N LEU A 42 -10.45 -5.39 -1.32
CA LEU A 42 -9.43 -5.22 -2.34
C LEU A 42 -9.46 -6.37 -3.35
N LEU A 43 -9.44 -7.62 -2.88
CA LEU A 43 -9.44 -8.81 -3.73
C LEU A 43 -10.75 -8.95 -4.51
N GLY A 44 -11.89 -8.74 -3.84
CA GLY A 44 -13.22 -8.83 -4.47
C GLY A 44 -13.44 -7.78 -5.54
N ALA A 45 -13.08 -6.52 -5.29
CA ALA A 45 -13.20 -5.44 -6.28
C ALA A 45 -12.27 -5.64 -7.47
N CYS A 46 -11.08 -6.18 -7.26
CA CYS A 46 -10.14 -6.54 -8.32
C CYS A 46 -10.53 -7.84 -9.03
N GLY A 47 -11.35 -8.69 -8.43
CA GLY A 47 -11.74 -10.00 -9.00
C GLY A 47 -10.58 -10.98 -9.06
N THR A 48 -9.74 -10.98 -8.02
CA THR A 48 -8.59 -11.87 -7.87
C THR A 48 -8.63 -12.59 -6.52
N ALA A 49 -7.80 -13.60 -6.35
CA ALA A 49 -7.73 -14.37 -5.13
C ALA A 49 -6.28 -14.77 -4.82
N LEU A 50 -6.02 -14.98 -3.55
CA LEU A 50 -4.76 -15.54 -3.05
C LEU A 50 -4.87 -17.05 -2.86
N THR A 51 -3.76 -17.73 -2.95
CA THR A 51 -3.61 -19.15 -2.66
C THR A 51 -2.62 -19.40 -1.52
N GLY A 52 -2.68 -20.55 -0.87
CA GLY A 52 -1.73 -20.94 0.18
C GLY A 52 -0.28 -21.09 -0.29
N GLU A 53 -0.04 -21.08 -1.59
CA GLU A 53 1.28 -21.21 -2.20
C GLU A 53 1.92 -19.88 -2.58
N ASP A 54 1.17 -18.77 -2.53
CA ASP A 54 1.64 -17.47 -2.97
C ASP A 54 2.69 -16.89 -2.02
N GLU A 55 3.72 -16.28 -2.60
CA GLU A 55 4.64 -15.37 -1.95
C GLU A 55 4.21 -13.94 -2.25
N VAL A 56 3.81 -13.19 -1.22
CA VAL A 56 3.14 -11.88 -1.37
C VAL A 56 4.03 -10.76 -0.87
N VAL A 57 4.05 -9.65 -1.61
CA VAL A 57 4.60 -8.38 -1.16
C VAL A 57 3.46 -7.46 -0.73
N GLU A 58 3.51 -6.94 0.49
CA GLU A 58 2.63 -5.89 0.96
C GLU A 58 3.38 -4.57 1.06
N ILE A 59 2.88 -3.53 0.38
CA ILE A 59 3.46 -2.19 0.40
C ILE A 59 2.69 -1.32 1.38
N GLY A 60 3.38 -0.76 2.39
CA GLY A 60 2.81 0.09 3.42
C GLY A 60 2.03 -0.69 4.46
N CYS A 61 2.65 -1.69 5.07
CA CYS A 61 2.01 -2.59 6.02
C CYS A 61 1.61 -1.91 7.35
N GLY A 62 2.17 -0.73 7.66
CA GLY A 62 1.91 -0.02 8.91
C GLY A 62 2.13 -0.88 10.15
N ALA A 63 1.14 -0.92 11.04
CA ALA A 63 1.16 -1.75 12.26
C ALA A 63 0.79 -3.24 11.99
N GLY A 64 0.75 -3.67 10.72
CA GLY A 64 0.51 -5.07 10.35
C GLY A 64 -0.97 -5.45 10.25
N ARG A 65 -1.87 -4.48 10.03
CA ARG A 65 -3.32 -4.69 10.03
C ARG A 65 -3.76 -5.70 8.97
N MET A 66 -3.39 -5.47 7.71
CA MET A 66 -3.72 -6.37 6.60
C MET A 66 -2.71 -7.53 6.50
N THR A 67 -1.46 -7.31 6.92
CA THR A 67 -0.41 -8.35 6.97
C THR A 67 -0.85 -9.58 7.73
N ARG A 68 -1.55 -9.39 8.88
CA ARG A 68 -2.07 -10.50 9.69
C ARG A 68 -3.08 -11.36 8.93
N ALA A 69 -3.96 -10.73 8.16
CA ALA A 69 -4.93 -11.44 7.32
C ALA A 69 -4.24 -12.16 6.14
N LEU A 70 -3.24 -11.53 5.52
CA LEU A 70 -2.42 -12.12 4.47
C LEU A 70 -1.67 -13.36 4.95
N ALA A 71 -0.98 -13.25 6.08
CA ALA A 71 -0.16 -14.33 6.63
C ALA A 71 -0.93 -15.63 6.91
N GLY A 72 -2.24 -15.52 7.20
CA GLY A 72 -3.11 -16.70 7.38
C GLY A 72 -3.56 -17.36 6.06
N ARG A 73 -3.23 -16.79 4.91
CA ARG A 73 -3.78 -17.23 3.60
C ARG A 73 -2.73 -17.61 2.56
N VAL A 74 -1.45 -17.27 2.81
CA VAL A 74 -0.39 -17.40 1.81
C VAL A 74 0.85 -18.09 2.41
N ARG A 75 1.77 -18.50 1.56
CA ARG A 75 3.03 -19.13 1.97
C ARG A 75 3.90 -18.17 2.78
N SER A 76 4.09 -16.96 2.28
CA SER A 76 4.89 -15.94 2.95
C SER A 76 4.49 -14.52 2.56
N VAL A 77 4.77 -13.57 3.44
CA VAL A 77 4.54 -12.15 3.23
C VAL A 77 5.84 -11.38 3.43
N ARG A 78 6.23 -10.55 2.45
CA ARG A 78 7.23 -9.50 2.59
C ARG A 78 6.51 -8.19 2.82
N ALA A 79 6.41 -7.78 4.09
CA ALA A 79 5.65 -6.62 4.53
C ALA A 79 6.57 -5.39 4.65
N LEU A 80 6.43 -4.42 3.73
CA LEU A 80 7.25 -3.22 3.69
C LEU A 80 6.54 -2.02 4.30
N ASP A 81 7.27 -1.23 5.07
CA ASP A 81 6.86 0.12 5.46
C ASP A 81 8.05 1.08 5.47
N VAL A 82 7.78 2.37 5.24
CA VAL A 82 8.77 3.45 5.31
C VAL A 82 9.12 3.85 6.74
N SER A 83 8.26 3.52 7.70
CA SER A 83 8.40 3.83 9.12
C SER A 83 8.95 2.64 9.90
N SER A 84 10.15 2.80 10.44
CA SER A 84 10.72 1.79 11.35
C SER A 84 9.89 1.63 12.63
N GLU A 85 9.28 2.71 13.11
CA GLU A 85 8.43 2.69 14.30
C GLU A 85 7.13 1.90 14.08
N MET A 86 6.51 2.01 12.87
CA MET A 86 5.37 1.17 12.49
C MET A 86 5.76 -0.30 12.46
N LEU A 87 6.90 -0.64 11.84
CA LEU A 87 7.39 -2.01 11.79
C LEU A 87 7.69 -2.59 13.18
N ASP A 88 8.19 -1.77 14.11
CA ASP A 88 8.42 -2.21 15.49
C ASP A 88 7.10 -2.47 16.22
N VAL A 89 6.05 -1.68 15.97
CA VAL A 89 4.70 -1.97 16.45
C VAL A 89 4.18 -3.27 15.81
N ALA A 90 4.30 -3.41 14.50
CA ALA A 90 3.83 -4.59 13.77
C ALA A 90 4.45 -5.89 14.32
N ARG A 91 5.77 -5.93 14.50
CA ARG A 91 6.49 -7.09 15.08
C ARG A 91 6.02 -7.43 16.49
N ARG A 92 5.91 -6.41 17.35
CA ARG A 92 5.47 -6.62 18.76
C ARG A 92 4.05 -7.14 18.86
N MET A 93 3.17 -6.71 17.95
CA MET A 93 1.75 -7.08 17.97
C MET A 93 1.46 -8.40 17.26
N ASN A 94 2.40 -8.92 16.49
CA ASN A 94 2.23 -10.14 15.71
C ASN A 94 3.40 -11.13 15.89
N PRO A 95 3.81 -11.45 17.13
CA PRO A 95 4.95 -12.34 17.40
C PRO A 95 4.71 -13.78 16.93
N GLN A 96 3.44 -14.15 16.70
CA GLN A 96 3.03 -15.48 16.23
C GLN A 96 3.21 -15.67 14.72
N LEU A 97 3.40 -14.61 13.95
CA LEU A 97 3.54 -14.69 12.49
C LEU A 97 4.98 -15.08 12.12
N THR A 98 5.18 -16.35 11.78
CA THR A 98 6.50 -16.91 11.46
C THR A 98 6.81 -16.86 9.96
N ASN A 99 5.81 -16.54 9.11
CA ASN A 99 5.92 -16.45 7.67
C ASN A 99 5.88 -15.00 7.15
N VAL A 100 6.25 -14.03 7.99
CA VAL A 100 6.28 -12.61 7.62
C VAL A 100 7.68 -12.04 7.79
N ASP A 101 8.23 -11.49 6.69
CA ASP A 101 9.44 -10.69 6.68
C ASP A 101 9.06 -9.20 6.76
N TRP A 102 9.37 -8.55 7.88
CA TRP A 102 9.12 -7.12 8.09
C TRP A 102 10.28 -6.31 7.55
N LEU A 103 10.08 -5.61 6.43
CA LEU A 103 11.12 -4.93 5.66
C LEU A 103 10.99 -3.41 5.75
N HIS A 104 12.10 -2.75 6.08
CA HIS A 104 12.15 -1.30 6.09
C HIS A 104 12.47 -0.77 4.68
N GLY A 105 11.51 -0.08 4.07
CA GLY A 105 11.61 0.54 2.76
C GLY A 105 12.19 1.96 2.80
N ASP A 106 12.69 2.43 1.66
CA ASP A 106 13.19 3.80 1.48
C ASP A 106 12.06 4.82 1.24
N GLY A 107 10.86 4.35 0.93
CA GLY A 107 9.67 5.17 0.62
C GLY A 107 9.57 5.57 -0.85
N THR A 108 10.40 5.01 -1.73
CA THR A 108 10.43 5.30 -3.17
C THR A 108 10.57 4.07 -4.05
N THR A 109 11.14 2.97 -3.51
CA THR A 109 11.39 1.73 -4.25
C THR A 109 11.01 0.48 -3.45
N LEU A 110 11.06 -0.68 -4.11
CA LEU A 110 10.97 -2.00 -3.50
C LEU A 110 12.36 -2.67 -3.41
N ALA A 111 13.43 -1.90 -3.25
CA ALA A 111 14.81 -2.39 -3.24
C ALA A 111 15.09 -3.58 -2.32
N PRO A 112 14.47 -3.70 -1.10
CA PRO A 112 14.65 -4.88 -0.25
C PRO A 112 14.08 -6.18 -0.83
N VAL A 113 13.20 -6.10 -1.86
CA VAL A 113 12.58 -7.26 -2.48
C VAL A 113 13.31 -7.64 -3.75
N PRO A 114 13.79 -8.89 -3.89
CA PRO A 114 14.42 -9.37 -5.12
C PRO A 114 13.47 -9.29 -6.33
N GLY A 115 14.02 -9.16 -7.53
CA GLY A 115 13.24 -9.27 -8.76
C GLY A 115 12.66 -10.68 -8.94
N GLU A 116 11.49 -10.77 -9.56
CA GLU A 116 10.81 -12.03 -9.90
C GLU A 116 10.68 -13.01 -8.73
N SER A 117 10.37 -12.46 -7.54
CA SER A 117 10.32 -13.23 -6.30
C SER A 117 8.95 -13.28 -5.63
N ALA A 118 7.95 -12.62 -6.21
CA ALA A 118 6.60 -12.58 -5.67
C ALA A 118 5.56 -13.04 -6.71
N ASP A 119 4.53 -13.74 -6.25
CA ASP A 119 3.38 -14.15 -7.05
C ASP A 119 2.30 -13.06 -7.05
N ALA A 120 2.20 -12.34 -5.94
CA ALA A 120 1.27 -11.23 -5.80
C ALA A 120 1.90 -10.03 -5.07
N CYS A 121 1.38 -8.83 -5.36
CA CYS A 121 1.70 -7.62 -4.63
C CYS A 121 0.41 -6.89 -4.26
N VAL A 122 0.29 -6.43 -3.02
CA VAL A 122 -0.89 -5.72 -2.53
C VAL A 122 -0.52 -4.41 -1.83
N SER A 123 -1.39 -3.39 -1.96
CA SER A 123 -1.27 -2.13 -1.24
C SER A 123 -2.65 -1.49 -1.06
N HIS A 124 -3.00 -1.09 0.17
CA HIS A 124 -4.30 -0.50 0.46
C HIS A 124 -4.17 0.69 1.41
N VAL A 125 -4.74 1.83 1.02
CA VAL A 125 -4.69 3.11 1.78
C VAL A 125 -3.25 3.59 2.04
N VAL A 126 -2.36 3.43 1.06
CA VAL A 126 -0.94 3.82 1.14
C VAL A 126 -0.59 4.86 0.09
N PHE A 127 -0.79 4.57 -1.17
CA PHE A 127 -0.38 5.45 -2.27
C PHE A 127 -1.09 6.80 -2.25
N GLN A 128 -2.31 6.86 -1.74
CA GLN A 128 -3.03 8.13 -1.53
C GLN A 128 -2.31 9.09 -0.56
N HIS A 129 -1.38 8.60 0.25
CA HIS A 129 -0.60 9.39 1.20
C HIS A 129 0.78 9.79 0.68
N ILE A 130 1.14 9.38 -0.51
CA ILE A 130 2.39 9.78 -1.17
C ILE A 130 2.18 11.16 -1.82
N PRO A 131 2.94 12.20 -1.40
CA PRO A 131 2.69 13.57 -1.86
C PRO A 131 3.13 13.85 -3.29
N ASP A 132 3.96 12.99 -3.87
CA ASP A 132 4.46 13.08 -5.24
C ASP A 132 3.95 11.90 -6.07
N PRO A 133 3.10 12.14 -7.09
CA PRO A 133 2.56 11.06 -7.92
C PRO A 133 3.66 10.28 -8.66
N GLU A 134 4.81 10.89 -8.98
CA GLU A 134 5.91 10.19 -9.64
C GLU A 134 6.51 9.09 -8.76
N ILE A 135 6.51 9.26 -7.44
CA ILE A 135 6.91 8.19 -6.53
C ILE A 135 5.92 7.01 -6.61
N THR A 136 4.61 7.28 -6.67
CA THR A 136 3.60 6.23 -6.85
C THR A 136 3.78 5.51 -8.18
N LEU A 137 4.02 6.24 -9.27
CA LEU A 137 4.32 5.64 -10.58
C LEU A 137 5.63 4.84 -10.56
N GLY A 138 6.64 5.30 -9.81
CA GLY A 138 7.86 4.54 -9.54
C GLY A 138 7.59 3.20 -8.85
N TYR A 139 6.73 3.20 -7.83
CA TYR A 139 6.29 1.94 -7.18
C TYR A 139 5.56 1.01 -8.15
N VAL A 140 4.73 1.53 -9.06
CA VAL A 140 4.06 0.70 -10.07
C VAL A 140 5.08 -0.01 -10.97
N ARG A 141 6.16 0.67 -11.40
CA ARG A 141 7.26 0.04 -12.17
C ARG A 141 7.99 -1.02 -11.35
N GLU A 142 8.28 -0.73 -10.08
CA GLU A 142 8.94 -1.65 -9.16
C GLU A 142 8.09 -2.90 -8.84
N ILE A 143 6.76 -2.77 -8.75
CA ILE A 143 5.84 -3.91 -8.66
C ILE A 143 6.07 -4.87 -9.83
N GLY A 144 6.18 -4.35 -11.05
CA GLY A 144 6.50 -5.17 -12.22
C GLY A 144 7.85 -5.88 -12.12
N ARG A 145 8.85 -5.25 -11.51
CA ARG A 145 10.17 -5.87 -11.30
C ARG A 145 10.13 -7.03 -10.31
N VAL A 146 9.39 -6.90 -9.21
CA VAL A 146 9.37 -7.93 -8.14
C VAL A 146 8.43 -9.10 -8.42
N LEU A 147 7.40 -8.89 -9.24
CA LEU A 147 6.48 -9.95 -9.62
C LEU A 147 7.14 -10.96 -10.56
N ARG A 148 6.85 -12.24 -10.39
CA ARG A 148 7.13 -13.28 -11.38
C ARG A 148 6.29 -13.06 -12.65
N PRO A 149 6.72 -13.55 -13.83
CA PRO A 149 5.85 -13.59 -15.00
C PRO A 149 4.50 -14.24 -14.67
N GLY A 150 3.38 -13.64 -15.10
CA GLY A 150 2.03 -14.07 -14.74
C GLY A 150 1.53 -13.64 -13.37
N GLY A 151 2.40 -13.16 -12.50
CA GLY A 151 2.05 -12.59 -11.18
C GLY A 151 1.20 -11.33 -11.31
N TRP A 152 0.50 -10.97 -10.23
CA TRP A 152 -0.46 -9.87 -10.25
C TRP A 152 -0.27 -8.90 -9.08
N ALA A 153 -0.78 -7.67 -9.26
CA ALA A 153 -0.87 -6.73 -8.15
C ALA A 153 -2.26 -6.12 -8.04
N ALA A 154 -2.77 -6.04 -6.82
CA ALA A 154 -4.00 -5.33 -6.47
C ALA A 154 -3.66 -4.19 -5.49
N PHE A 155 -3.96 -2.96 -5.89
CA PHE A 155 -3.64 -1.82 -5.07
C PHE A 155 -4.63 -0.68 -5.23
N GLN A 156 -4.70 0.18 -4.21
CA GLN A 156 -5.52 1.37 -4.21
C GLN A 156 -4.66 2.61 -4.45
N VAL A 157 -5.14 3.49 -5.31
CA VAL A 157 -4.63 4.85 -5.50
C VAL A 157 -5.75 5.85 -5.29
N SER A 158 -5.43 7.11 -5.01
CA SER A 158 -6.39 8.20 -5.23
C SER A 158 -6.35 8.62 -6.69
N ASN A 159 -7.53 8.71 -7.30
CA ASN A 159 -7.72 9.26 -8.65
C ASN A 159 -8.65 10.48 -8.62
N ASP A 160 -8.83 11.11 -7.44
CA ASP A 160 -9.63 12.32 -7.25
C ASP A 160 -8.72 13.54 -7.02
N PRO A 161 -8.49 14.37 -8.06
CA PRO A 161 -7.67 15.58 -7.93
C PRO A 161 -8.36 16.67 -7.08
N GLY A 162 -9.63 16.50 -6.74
CA GLY A 162 -10.35 17.39 -5.84
C GLY A 162 -9.96 17.20 -4.38
N ILE A 163 -9.70 15.95 -3.99
CA ILE A 163 -9.33 15.55 -2.62
C ILE A 163 -7.82 15.54 -2.42
N HIS A 164 -7.09 14.87 -3.32
CA HIS A 164 -5.64 14.70 -3.26
C HIS A 164 -4.97 15.52 -4.37
N ARG A 165 -4.62 16.78 -4.04
CA ARG A 165 -3.91 17.68 -4.96
C ARG A 165 -2.44 17.77 -4.57
N PRO A 166 -1.50 17.61 -5.54
CA PRO A 166 -0.13 18.05 -5.36
C PRO A 166 -0.14 19.54 -4.98
N ARG A 167 0.55 19.91 -3.92
CA ARG A 167 0.62 21.33 -3.53
C ARG A 167 1.63 22.05 -4.40
N GLU A 168 1.16 22.92 -5.29
CA GLU A 168 2.00 23.90 -5.98
C GLU A 168 2.44 25.06 -5.07
N GLU A 169 1.70 25.36 -3.98
CA GLU A 169 2.09 26.37 -2.98
C GLU A 169 1.53 26.09 -1.58
N PRO A 170 2.22 26.53 -0.50
CA PRO A 170 1.71 26.42 0.86
C PRO A 170 0.51 27.36 1.05
N ARG A 171 -0.70 26.84 0.98
CA ARG A 171 -1.87 27.60 1.44
C ARG A 171 -1.68 27.97 2.91
N ARG A 172 -1.60 29.27 3.21
CA ARG A 172 -1.69 29.77 4.58
C ARG A 172 -3.03 29.34 5.18
N ALA A 173 -2.99 28.26 5.96
CA ALA A 173 -4.16 27.77 6.65
C ALA A 173 -4.38 28.61 7.92
N TRP A 174 -5.37 29.47 7.89
CA TRP A 174 -5.94 30.08 9.10
C TRP A 174 -6.80 29.02 9.78
N GLY A 175 -6.38 28.58 10.96
CA GLY A 175 -7.11 27.63 11.78
C GLY A 175 -6.27 26.43 12.24
N ARG A 176 -6.53 25.96 13.46
CA ARG A 176 -5.93 24.74 14.02
C ARG A 176 -6.44 23.52 13.23
N ARG A 177 -5.57 22.95 12.39
CA ARG A 177 -5.88 21.65 11.76
C ARG A 177 -5.50 20.52 12.73
N PRO A 178 -6.41 19.55 12.96
CA PRO A 178 -6.14 18.48 13.91
C PRO A 178 -5.02 17.56 13.43
N ARG A 179 -4.00 17.35 14.29
CA ARG A 179 -3.09 16.20 14.32
C ARG A 179 -2.38 15.85 13.01
N GLY A 180 -1.73 16.81 12.39
CA GLY A 180 -0.89 16.54 11.23
C GLY A 180 -1.63 16.29 9.91
N ARG A 181 -2.96 16.33 9.89
CA ARG A 181 -3.80 16.17 8.67
C ARG A 181 -3.57 17.25 7.60
N SER A 182 -2.75 18.25 7.89
CA SER A 182 -2.30 19.24 6.91
C SER A 182 -0.93 18.94 6.31
N HIS A 183 -0.26 17.89 6.80
CA HIS A 183 1.05 17.49 6.29
C HIS A 183 0.93 16.89 4.88
N PRO A 184 1.87 17.15 3.94
CA PRO A 184 1.82 16.57 2.60
C PRO A 184 1.70 15.05 2.58
N ALA A 185 2.39 14.35 3.49
CA ALA A 185 2.31 12.89 3.61
C ALA A 185 0.97 12.36 4.18
N TRP A 186 0.08 13.23 4.65
CA TRP A 186 -1.32 12.88 4.96
C TRP A 186 -2.23 13.21 3.79
N LEU A 187 -2.00 14.37 3.15
CA LEU A 187 -2.82 14.85 2.04
C LEU A 187 -2.58 14.07 0.75
N GLY A 188 -1.33 13.61 0.55
CA GLY A 188 -0.92 12.83 -0.62
C GLY A 188 -1.14 13.53 -1.95
N ALA A 189 -1.22 12.72 -3.01
CA ALA A 189 -1.50 13.17 -4.38
C ALA A 189 -2.39 12.18 -5.11
N ALA A 190 -3.21 12.69 -6.03
CA ALA A 190 -3.93 11.85 -7.00
C ALA A 190 -3.01 11.44 -8.14
N VAL A 191 -3.30 10.27 -8.73
CA VAL A 191 -2.59 9.73 -9.89
C VAL A 191 -3.57 9.64 -11.06
N GLU A 192 -3.16 10.12 -12.22
CA GLU A 192 -3.93 9.97 -13.45
C GLU A 192 -3.81 8.53 -13.98
N LEU A 193 -4.94 7.96 -14.42
CA LEU A 193 -4.97 6.56 -14.89
C LEU A 193 -4.15 6.33 -16.14
N GLU A 194 -4.03 7.32 -17.04
CA GLU A 194 -3.18 7.20 -18.22
C GLU A 194 -1.72 7.06 -17.82
N SER A 195 -1.23 7.91 -16.91
CA SER A 195 0.13 7.83 -16.36
C SER A 195 0.37 6.51 -15.62
N LEU A 196 -0.63 6.02 -14.88
CA LEU A 196 -0.55 4.72 -14.20
C LEU A 196 -0.45 3.57 -15.21
N ARG A 197 -1.25 3.59 -16.30
CA ARG A 197 -1.16 2.59 -17.38
C ARG A 197 0.19 2.60 -18.06
N ALA A 198 0.76 3.78 -18.32
CA ALA A 198 2.09 3.92 -18.90
C ALA A 198 3.16 3.33 -17.95
N ALA A 199 3.11 3.67 -16.65
CA ALA A 199 4.04 3.14 -15.66
C ALA A 199 3.91 1.61 -15.50
N ALA A 200 2.70 1.06 -15.58
CA ALA A 200 2.48 -0.39 -15.58
C ALA A 200 3.12 -1.05 -16.82
N ALA A 201 2.93 -0.47 -17.99
CA ALA A 201 3.56 -0.97 -19.23
C ALA A 201 5.09 -0.92 -19.17
N ASP A 202 5.68 0.16 -18.63
CA ASP A 202 7.12 0.27 -18.36
C ASP A 202 7.62 -0.85 -17.44
N GLY A 203 6.79 -1.22 -16.43
CA GLY A 203 7.03 -2.36 -15.53
C GLY A 203 6.67 -3.72 -16.13
N ARG A 204 6.39 -3.82 -17.44
CA ARG A 204 5.93 -5.04 -18.13
C ARG A 204 4.64 -5.60 -17.54
N MET A 205 3.74 -4.75 -17.14
CA MET A 205 2.42 -5.11 -16.63
C MET A 205 1.30 -4.56 -17.49
N ALA A 206 0.18 -5.28 -17.57
CA ALA A 206 -1.08 -4.78 -18.11
C ALA A 206 -2.04 -4.43 -16.99
N VAL A 207 -2.77 -3.32 -17.12
CA VAL A 207 -3.89 -2.99 -16.22
C VAL A 207 -5.10 -3.76 -16.68
N GLU A 208 -5.53 -4.77 -15.91
CA GLU A 208 -6.66 -5.65 -16.25
C GLU A 208 -8.00 -5.10 -15.77
N ARG A 209 -8.00 -4.40 -14.62
CA ARG A 209 -9.23 -3.86 -14.04
C ARG A 209 -8.97 -2.56 -13.30
N VAL A 210 -9.93 -1.66 -13.37
CA VAL A 210 -10.02 -0.44 -12.56
C VAL A 210 -11.44 -0.35 -12.00
N THR A 211 -11.57 -0.10 -10.70
CA THR A 211 -12.85 0.06 -10.02
C THR A 211 -12.79 1.33 -9.17
N GLY A 212 -13.83 2.17 -9.21
CA GLY A 212 -13.87 3.42 -8.47
C GLY A 212 -13.05 4.54 -9.09
N GLU A 213 -12.95 4.58 -10.42
CA GLU A 213 -12.33 5.69 -11.16
C GLU A 213 -12.93 7.04 -10.77
N GLY A 214 -12.10 8.08 -10.65
CA GLY A 214 -12.49 9.42 -10.22
C GLY A 214 -12.69 9.56 -8.70
N THR A 215 -12.33 8.56 -7.91
CA THR A 215 -12.46 8.59 -6.44
C THR A 215 -11.10 8.44 -5.74
N GLN A 216 -11.10 8.73 -4.43
CA GLN A 216 -9.92 8.45 -3.60
C GLN A 216 -9.68 6.93 -3.38
N PHE A 217 -10.67 6.09 -3.66
CA PHE A 217 -10.60 4.63 -3.54
C PHE A 217 -10.63 3.96 -4.92
N CYS A 218 -9.76 4.42 -5.81
CA CYS A 218 -9.57 3.78 -7.11
C CYS A 218 -8.72 2.52 -6.93
N LEU A 219 -9.34 1.35 -7.13
CA LEU A 219 -8.73 0.04 -7.01
C LEU A 219 -8.29 -0.46 -8.38
N VAL A 220 -7.05 -0.92 -8.47
CA VAL A 220 -6.40 -1.31 -9.72
C VAL A 220 -5.87 -2.72 -9.60
N LEU A 221 -6.20 -3.57 -10.58
CA LEU A 221 -5.55 -4.84 -10.81
C LEU A 221 -4.60 -4.73 -12.00
N THR A 222 -3.36 -5.13 -11.79
CA THR A 222 -2.38 -5.30 -12.87
C THR A 222 -1.87 -6.73 -12.89
N ARG A 223 -1.50 -7.20 -14.07
CA ARG A 223 -0.83 -8.50 -14.23
C ARG A 223 0.47 -8.34 -14.98
N ARG A 224 1.52 -9.00 -14.50
CA ARG A 224 2.77 -9.06 -15.22
C ARG A 224 2.62 -9.95 -16.45
N THR A 225 3.03 -9.40 -17.60
CA THR A 225 3.03 -10.15 -18.85
C THR A 225 4.02 -11.30 -18.80
N GLU A 226 3.67 -12.44 -19.37
CA GLU A 226 4.63 -13.53 -19.57
C GLU A 226 5.74 -13.07 -20.50
N ALA A 227 6.96 -13.55 -20.26
CA ALA A 227 8.03 -13.37 -21.24
C ALA A 227 7.57 -14.03 -22.55
N ALA A 228 7.65 -13.29 -23.67
CA ALA A 228 7.41 -13.89 -24.97
C ALA A 228 8.28 -15.15 -25.06
N ALA A 229 7.66 -16.32 -25.22
CA ALA A 229 8.41 -17.54 -25.48
C ALA A 229 9.18 -17.29 -26.79
N ASP A 230 10.52 -17.25 -26.69
CA ASP A 230 11.37 -17.24 -27.87
C ASP A 230 11.00 -18.46 -28.72
N ARG A 231 10.39 -18.19 -29.88
CA ARG A 231 10.06 -19.21 -30.90
C ARG A 231 11.24 -19.40 -31.82
#